data_94ff9d0a35c38fc156879032d60143b8
#
_entry.id   94ff9d0a35c38fc156879032d60143b8
#
_cell.length_a   1.000
_cell.length_b   1.000
_cell.length_c   1.000
_cell.angle_alpha   90.00
_cell.angle_beta   90.00
_cell.angle_gamma   90.00
#
_symmetry.space_group_name_H-M   'P 1'
#
loop_
_entity.id
_entity.type
_entity.pdbx_description
1 polymer ?
#
loop_
_entity_poly.entity_id
_entity_poly.type
_entity_poly.pdbx_seq_one_letter_code
_entity_poly.pdbx_strand_id
1 'polypeptide(L)'
;MRTARWSAMLAVMLAAGLVLPAMAQDEVEGEQSVDRHIGYYYPAPQTEETYVARTATLPESDRARRLEFVTVLALQQMSAPYPAGLAIFAKGEEAEKLIIVALRDDLFDTIYRMRGVLAMMTASARASELFRSYKVEDIFTFFDLLKLLGFEKVTLSNGRDFSHVVYIQ
;
A
#
# COMPACT_ATOMS: atom_id res chain seq x y z
N MET A 1 27.58 26.95 -31.31
CA MET A 1 27.84 25.66 -31.91
C MET A 1 28.74 24.86 -30.97
N ARG A 2 28.17 23.95 -30.19
CA ARG A 2 28.85 22.81 -29.56
C ARG A 2 27.78 21.87 -29.05
N THR A 3 27.42 20.92 -29.87
CA THR A 3 26.61 19.77 -29.59
C THR A 3 27.41 18.78 -28.75
N ALA A 4 27.06 18.55 -27.51
CA ALA A 4 27.63 17.46 -26.74
C ALA A 4 26.65 16.29 -26.76
N ARG A 5 27.12 15.25 -27.46
CA ARG A 5 26.54 13.91 -27.56
C ARG A 5 26.58 13.21 -26.21
N TRP A 6 25.42 12.93 -25.67
CA TRP A 6 25.27 11.92 -24.61
C TRP A 6 24.53 10.73 -25.24
N SER A 7 25.33 9.89 -25.84
CA SER A 7 24.92 8.57 -26.34
C SER A 7 25.73 7.51 -25.64
N ALA A 8 25.07 6.44 -25.30
CA ALA A 8 25.60 5.13 -25.02
C ALA A 8 26.29 4.90 -23.67
N MET A 9 25.49 4.47 -22.69
CA MET A 9 25.86 3.33 -21.84
C MET A 9 24.58 2.66 -21.34
N LEU A 10 23.91 1.97 -22.24
CA LEU A 10 22.83 1.05 -21.93
C LEU A 10 23.03 -0.16 -22.83
N ALA A 11 23.99 -0.99 -22.44
CA ALA A 11 24.17 -2.29 -23.06
C ALA A 11 24.75 -3.28 -22.05
N VAL A 12 24.09 -4.42 -22.00
CA VAL A 12 24.61 -5.71 -21.58
C VAL A 12 24.61 -6.00 -20.09
N MET A 13 23.44 -6.47 -19.62
CA MET A 13 23.34 -7.60 -18.71
C MET A 13 22.12 -8.45 -19.11
N LEU A 14 22.23 -9.08 -20.24
CA LEU A 14 21.34 -10.15 -20.70
C LEU A 14 22.23 -11.36 -20.89
N ALA A 15 22.01 -12.38 -20.09
CA ALA A 15 22.27 -13.78 -20.31
C ALA A 15 22.88 -14.48 -19.08
N ALA A 16 22.03 -14.87 -18.17
CA ALA A 16 22.25 -16.15 -17.48
C ALA A 16 20.86 -16.77 -17.34
N GLY A 17 20.48 -17.51 -18.35
CA GLY A 17 19.31 -18.38 -18.33
C GLY A 17 19.49 -19.48 -17.29
N LEU A 18 18.97 -19.30 -16.11
CA LEU A 18 18.67 -20.39 -15.19
C LEU A 18 17.32 -20.96 -15.58
N VAL A 19 17.38 -22.00 -16.41
CA VAL A 19 16.26 -22.93 -16.59
C VAL A 19 16.07 -23.65 -15.27
N LEU A 20 15.13 -23.16 -14.44
CA LEU A 20 14.62 -23.92 -13.32
C LEU A 20 13.67 -24.99 -13.90
N PRO A 21 13.82 -26.28 -13.54
CA PRO A 21 12.85 -27.28 -13.92
C PRO A 21 11.49 -26.91 -13.33
N ALA A 22 10.48 -26.86 -14.18
CA ALA A 22 9.09 -26.79 -13.76
C ALA A 22 8.81 -28.06 -12.92
N MET A 23 8.78 -27.90 -11.60
CA MET A 23 8.20 -28.90 -10.72
C MET A 23 6.70 -28.89 -11.02
N ALA A 24 6.25 -29.94 -11.66
CA ALA A 24 4.84 -30.23 -11.77
C ALA A 24 4.28 -30.34 -10.34
N GLN A 25 3.42 -29.39 -9.99
CA GLN A 25 2.62 -29.48 -8.77
C GLN A 25 1.52 -30.52 -9.09
N ASP A 26 1.67 -31.73 -8.55
CA ASP A 26 0.60 -32.67 -8.47
C ASP A 26 -0.58 -32.04 -7.75
N GLU A 27 -1.69 -31.86 -8.45
CA GLU A 27 -2.96 -31.51 -7.84
C GLU A 27 -3.39 -32.67 -6.94
N VAL A 28 -3.13 -32.53 -5.65
CA VAL A 28 -3.77 -33.38 -4.65
C VAL A 28 -5.17 -32.80 -4.40
N GLU A 29 -6.15 -33.32 -5.14
CA GLU A 29 -7.57 -33.14 -4.81
C GLU A 29 -7.83 -33.73 -3.42
N GLY A 30 -8.24 -32.89 -2.48
CA GLY A 30 -8.83 -33.37 -1.22
C GLY A 30 -8.22 -32.86 0.06
N GLU A 31 -7.64 -31.68 0.09
CA GLU A 31 -7.27 -31.03 1.35
C GLU A 31 -8.08 -29.76 1.59
N GLN A 32 -8.68 -29.76 2.80
CA GLN A 32 -9.26 -28.60 3.46
C GLN A 32 -8.55 -27.34 2.98
N SER A 33 -9.30 -26.35 2.53
CA SER A 33 -8.77 -25.07 2.12
C SER A 33 -7.91 -24.53 3.27
N VAL A 34 -6.64 -24.89 3.27
CA VAL A 34 -5.66 -24.27 4.14
C VAL A 34 -5.80 -22.78 3.83
N ASP A 35 -6.26 -22.04 4.82
CA ASP A 35 -6.48 -20.62 4.69
C ASP A 35 -5.19 -20.02 4.12
N ARG A 36 -5.23 -19.62 2.84
CA ARG A 36 -4.08 -19.01 2.14
C ARG A 36 -3.59 -17.73 2.83
N HIS A 37 -4.25 -17.37 3.92
CA HIS A 37 -3.92 -16.26 4.79
C HIS A 37 -3.09 -16.68 6.02
N ILE A 38 -2.85 -17.99 6.23
CA ILE A 38 -1.87 -18.45 7.22
C ILE A 38 -0.50 -17.93 6.82
N GLY A 39 -0.01 -16.93 7.55
CA GLY A 39 1.23 -16.21 7.27
C GLY A 39 1.07 -14.72 6.96
N TYR A 40 -0.14 -14.24 6.69
CA TYR A 40 -0.48 -12.82 6.74
C TYR A 40 -1.06 -12.51 8.11
N TYR A 41 -0.17 -12.25 9.04
CA TYR A 41 -0.50 -12.08 10.46
C TYR A 41 -1.25 -10.76 10.73
N TYR A 42 -2.50 -10.71 10.35
CA TYR A 42 -3.42 -9.76 10.95
C TYR A 42 -4.68 -10.51 11.37
N PRO A 43 -5.20 -10.23 12.57
CA PRO A 43 -6.38 -10.89 13.08
C PRO A 43 -7.60 -10.55 12.22
N ALA A 44 -8.66 -11.33 12.36
CA ALA A 44 -9.96 -10.95 11.79
C ALA A 44 -10.32 -9.52 12.25
N PRO A 45 -10.91 -8.68 11.37
CA PRO A 45 -11.27 -7.32 11.74
C PRO A 45 -12.19 -7.31 12.96
N GLN A 46 -11.82 -6.57 13.99
CA GLN A 46 -12.59 -6.40 15.20
C GLN A 46 -13.60 -5.27 15.08
N THR A 47 -13.24 -4.28 14.25
CA THR A 47 -14.09 -3.12 13.98
C THR A 47 -13.97 -2.75 12.51
N GLU A 48 -15.06 -2.17 11.97
CA GLU A 48 -15.09 -1.68 10.60
C GLU A 48 -15.84 -0.36 10.52
N GLU A 49 -15.49 0.45 9.55
CA GLU A 49 -16.19 1.69 9.23
C GLU A 49 -16.22 1.93 7.72
N THR A 50 -17.15 2.76 7.29
CA THR A 50 -17.24 3.23 5.90
C THR A 50 -16.88 4.70 5.86
N TYR A 51 -15.92 5.03 5.00
CA TYR A 51 -15.53 6.40 4.69
C TYR A 51 -16.13 6.80 3.35
N VAL A 52 -16.99 7.81 3.37
CA VAL A 52 -17.53 8.42 2.14
C VAL A 52 -16.54 9.48 1.66
N ALA A 53 -15.83 9.18 0.57
CA ALA A 53 -14.83 10.08 0.01
C ALA A 53 -15.50 11.29 -0.67
N ARG A 54 -14.77 12.40 -0.68
CA ARG A 54 -15.20 13.67 -1.27
C ARG A 54 -14.80 13.82 -2.72
N THR A 55 -14.33 12.74 -3.31
CA THR A 55 -13.79 12.71 -4.68
C THR A 55 -14.14 11.40 -5.36
N ALA A 56 -14.05 11.39 -6.68
CA ALA A 56 -14.12 10.17 -7.49
C ALA A 56 -12.72 9.62 -7.78
N THR A 57 -12.67 8.35 -8.15
CA THR A 57 -11.44 7.72 -8.65
C THR A 57 -11.01 8.38 -9.96
N LEU A 58 -9.71 8.64 -10.10
CA LEU A 58 -9.14 9.18 -11.33
C LEU A 58 -9.25 8.15 -12.47
N PRO A 59 -9.59 8.60 -13.71
CA PRO A 59 -9.69 7.69 -14.85
C PRO A 59 -8.41 6.89 -15.14
N GLU A 60 -7.25 7.50 -14.87
CA GLU A 60 -5.93 6.89 -15.05
C GLU A 60 -5.50 6.03 -13.87
N SER A 61 -6.38 5.81 -12.90
CA SER A 61 -6.09 5.00 -11.72
C SER A 61 -6.20 3.52 -12.08
N ASP A 62 -5.07 2.87 -12.14
CA ASP A 62 -4.92 1.45 -12.46
C ASP A 62 -4.12 0.70 -11.38
N ARG A 63 -3.95 -0.60 -11.59
CA ARG A 63 -3.15 -1.45 -10.73
C ARG A 63 -1.69 -0.97 -10.61
N ALA A 64 -1.10 -0.53 -11.72
CA ALA A 64 0.30 -0.11 -11.74
C ALA A 64 0.50 1.12 -10.87
N ARG A 65 -0.39 2.10 -10.96
CA ARG A 65 -0.36 3.33 -10.17
C ARG A 65 -0.56 3.07 -8.66
N ARG A 66 -1.44 2.12 -8.30
CA ARG A 66 -1.60 1.71 -6.90
C ARG A 66 -0.35 1.03 -6.35
N LEU A 67 0.29 0.16 -7.13
CA LEU A 67 1.55 -0.48 -6.73
C LEU A 67 2.70 0.51 -6.64
N GLU A 68 2.79 1.48 -7.55
CA GLU A 68 3.76 2.57 -7.48
C GLU A 68 3.60 3.37 -6.18
N PHE A 69 2.39 3.78 -5.87
CA PHE A 69 2.08 4.50 -4.63
C PHE A 69 2.52 3.72 -3.38
N VAL A 70 2.17 2.43 -3.30
CA VAL A 70 2.58 1.57 -2.17
C VAL A 70 4.09 1.44 -2.10
N THR A 71 4.77 1.29 -3.23
CA THR A 71 6.23 1.21 -3.30
C THR A 71 6.88 2.49 -2.78
N VAL A 72 6.39 3.65 -3.20
CA VAL A 72 6.90 4.95 -2.72
C VAL A 72 6.73 5.08 -1.21
N LEU A 73 5.55 4.75 -0.68
CA LEU A 73 5.33 4.78 0.77
C LEU A 73 6.25 3.81 1.54
N ALA A 74 6.43 2.60 1.01
CA ALA A 74 7.32 1.62 1.62
C ALA A 74 8.79 2.10 1.61
N LEU A 75 9.25 2.66 0.49
CA LEU A 75 10.59 3.23 0.39
C LEU A 75 10.81 4.42 1.33
N GLN A 76 9.81 5.27 1.50
CA GLN A 76 9.87 6.36 2.48
C GLN A 76 10.05 5.84 3.92
N GLN A 77 9.34 4.76 4.28
CA GLN A 77 9.51 4.13 5.58
C GLN A 77 10.92 3.55 5.77
N MET A 78 11.48 2.95 4.72
CA MET A 78 12.83 2.35 4.76
C MET A 78 13.94 3.39 4.74
N SER A 79 13.71 4.55 4.14
CA SER A 79 14.70 5.65 4.01
C SER A 79 14.74 6.54 5.25
N ALA A 80 13.81 6.40 6.17
CA ALA A 80 13.81 7.15 7.41
C ALA A 80 15.03 6.78 8.27
N PRO A 81 15.62 7.73 9.02
CA PRO A 81 16.78 7.47 9.89
C PRO A 81 16.46 6.55 11.08
N TYR A 82 15.22 6.20 11.27
CA TYR A 82 14.71 5.32 12.31
C TYR A 82 14.14 4.02 11.69
N PRO A 83 14.07 2.92 12.45
CA PRO A 83 13.40 1.71 11.97
C PRO A 83 11.99 2.01 11.46
N ALA A 84 11.61 1.38 10.35
CA ALA A 84 10.29 1.54 9.79
C ALA A 84 9.20 1.27 10.85
N GLY A 85 8.30 2.22 11.01
CA GLY A 85 7.18 2.08 11.94
C GLY A 85 6.00 1.32 11.37
N LEU A 86 5.89 1.29 10.04
CA LEU A 86 4.78 0.70 9.31
C LEU A 86 5.30 -0.17 8.17
N ALA A 87 4.64 -1.30 7.94
CA ALA A 87 4.74 -2.06 6.71
C ALA A 87 3.46 -1.83 5.88
N ILE A 88 3.61 -1.59 4.59
CA ILE A 88 2.51 -1.19 3.72
C ILE A 88 2.48 -2.11 2.52
N PHE A 89 1.31 -2.69 2.22
CA PHE A 89 1.12 -3.66 1.16
C PHE A 89 -0.13 -3.34 0.36
N ALA A 90 -0.14 -3.70 -0.92
CA ALA A 90 -1.35 -3.78 -1.72
C ALA A 90 -1.77 -5.24 -1.91
N LYS A 91 -3.06 -5.52 -1.92
CA LYS A 91 -3.66 -6.83 -2.16
C LYS A 91 -4.90 -6.67 -3.04
N GLY A 92 -5.33 -7.79 -3.60
CA GLY A 92 -6.42 -7.86 -4.57
C GLY A 92 -5.90 -8.03 -5.99
N GLU A 93 -6.76 -8.44 -6.90
CA GLU A 93 -6.41 -8.64 -8.31
C GLU A 93 -5.93 -7.34 -8.94
N GLU A 94 -6.62 -6.25 -8.65
CA GLU A 94 -6.31 -4.89 -9.08
C GLU A 94 -5.50 -4.09 -8.06
N ALA A 95 -4.97 -4.70 -6.99
CA ALA A 95 -4.28 -4.04 -5.89
C ALA A 95 -5.16 -2.98 -5.17
N GLU A 96 -6.46 -3.18 -5.17
CA GLU A 96 -7.48 -2.25 -4.65
C GLU A 96 -7.58 -2.23 -3.11
N LYS A 97 -6.89 -3.14 -2.44
CA LYS A 97 -6.90 -3.28 -0.98
C LYS A 97 -5.55 -2.87 -0.41
N LEU A 98 -5.53 -1.82 0.40
CA LEU A 98 -4.34 -1.38 1.11
C LEU A 98 -4.28 -2.03 2.49
N ILE A 99 -3.14 -2.57 2.86
CA ILE A 99 -2.89 -3.14 4.18
C ILE A 99 -1.75 -2.36 4.82
N ILE A 100 -1.98 -1.85 6.01
CA ILE A 100 -1.01 -1.11 6.81
C ILE A 100 -0.83 -1.85 8.13
N VAL A 101 0.37 -2.37 8.36
CA VAL A 101 0.72 -3.10 9.57
C VAL A 101 1.69 -2.28 10.40
N ALA A 102 1.37 -2.07 11.67
CA ALA A 102 2.31 -1.48 12.61
C ALA A 102 3.42 -2.47 12.96
N LEU A 103 4.66 -2.04 12.77
CA LEU A 103 5.86 -2.81 13.15
C LEU A 103 6.32 -2.51 14.56
N ARG A 104 5.76 -1.47 15.18
CA ARG A 104 6.00 -1.09 16.57
C ARG A 104 4.74 -1.32 17.37
N ASP A 105 4.92 -1.87 18.54
CA ASP A 105 3.84 -2.32 19.42
C ASP A 105 2.89 -1.21 19.86
N ASP A 106 3.36 0.04 19.89
CA ASP A 106 2.63 1.18 20.40
C ASP A 106 1.79 1.95 19.35
N LEU A 107 1.89 1.61 18.07
CA LEU A 107 1.23 2.40 17.02
C LEU A 107 -0.26 2.07 16.86
N PHE A 108 -0.62 0.79 16.92
CA PHE A 108 -1.99 0.30 16.72
C PHE A 108 -2.45 -0.60 17.87
N ASP A 109 -2.15 -0.25 19.09
CA ASP A 109 -2.66 -0.97 20.27
C ASP A 109 -4.07 -0.54 20.66
N THR A 110 -4.47 0.65 20.20
CA THR A 110 -5.80 1.19 20.42
C THR A 110 -6.30 1.92 19.19
N ILE A 111 -7.62 2.02 19.05
CA ILE A 111 -8.25 2.79 17.96
C ILE A 111 -7.84 4.28 18.00
N TYR A 112 -7.56 4.84 19.17
CA TYR A 112 -7.13 6.22 19.31
C TYR A 112 -5.73 6.44 18.74
N ARG A 113 -4.80 5.54 19.01
CA ARG A 113 -3.44 5.62 18.46
C ARG A 113 -3.44 5.37 16.96
N MET A 114 -4.20 4.40 16.48
CA MET A 114 -4.42 4.17 15.06
C MET A 114 -4.92 5.45 14.36
N ARG A 115 -5.94 6.13 14.93
CA ARG A 115 -6.45 7.40 14.39
C ARG A 115 -5.39 8.50 14.40
N GLY A 116 -4.51 8.53 15.39
CA GLY A 116 -3.36 9.43 15.42
C GLY A 116 -2.41 9.21 14.24
N VAL A 117 -2.12 7.95 13.90
CA VAL A 117 -1.31 7.61 12.71
C VAL A 117 -2.03 8.03 11.42
N LEU A 118 -3.33 7.79 11.31
CA LEU A 118 -4.13 8.23 10.14
C LEU A 118 -4.14 9.76 10.00
N ALA A 119 -4.16 10.48 11.12
CA ALA A 119 -4.05 11.95 11.11
C ALA A 119 -2.67 12.40 10.58
N MET A 120 -1.59 11.74 10.98
CA MET A 120 -0.24 12.00 10.44
C MET A 120 -0.17 11.69 8.94
N MET A 121 -0.75 10.59 8.49
CA MET A 121 -0.83 10.26 7.07
C MET A 121 -1.63 11.31 6.29
N THR A 122 -2.71 11.82 6.87
CA THR A 122 -3.48 12.93 6.30
C THR A 122 -2.65 14.21 6.21
N ALA A 123 -1.90 14.56 7.25
CA ALA A 123 -1.00 15.72 7.21
C ALA A 123 0.07 15.58 6.12
N SER A 124 0.64 14.39 5.97
CA SER A 124 1.61 14.08 4.91
C SER A 124 0.99 14.18 3.51
N ALA A 125 -0.22 13.65 3.33
CA ALA A 125 -0.96 13.74 2.06
C ALA A 125 -1.26 15.21 1.71
N ARG A 126 -1.66 16.02 2.67
CA ARG A 126 -1.91 17.46 2.50
C ARG A 126 -0.65 18.25 2.12
N ALA A 127 0.51 17.83 2.61
CA ALA A 127 1.78 18.42 2.24
C ALA A 127 2.26 18.01 0.84
N SER A 128 1.59 17.07 0.17
CA SER A 128 1.97 16.59 -1.16
C SER A 128 1.71 17.65 -2.23
N GLU A 129 2.52 17.60 -3.29
CA GLU A 129 2.35 18.46 -4.46
C GLU A 129 1.01 18.21 -5.15
N LEU A 130 0.53 16.95 -5.14
CA LEU A 130 -0.75 16.57 -5.71
C LEU A 130 -1.90 17.39 -5.07
N PHE A 131 -2.01 17.41 -3.75
CA PHE A 131 -3.09 18.13 -3.08
C PHE A 131 -2.98 19.64 -3.27
N ARG A 132 -1.75 20.19 -3.24
CA ARG A 132 -1.52 21.62 -3.47
C ARG A 132 -1.89 22.05 -4.89
N SER A 133 -1.57 21.25 -5.89
CA SER A 133 -1.89 21.57 -7.28
C SER A 133 -3.40 21.65 -7.54
N TYR A 134 -4.17 20.82 -6.83
CA TYR A 134 -5.63 20.84 -6.89
C TYR A 134 -6.29 21.78 -5.86
N LYS A 135 -5.51 22.41 -4.97
CA LYS A 135 -6.00 23.28 -3.88
C LYS A 135 -7.01 22.59 -2.96
N VAL A 136 -6.73 21.35 -2.61
CA VAL A 136 -7.59 20.50 -1.77
C VAL A 136 -6.94 20.13 -0.44
N GLU A 137 -5.79 20.68 -0.15
CA GLU A 137 -4.98 20.39 1.05
C GLU A 137 -5.72 20.65 2.36
N ASP A 138 -6.65 21.61 2.38
CA ASP A 138 -7.44 21.94 3.57
C ASP A 138 -8.67 21.03 3.75
N ILE A 139 -9.10 20.35 2.70
CA ILE A 139 -10.37 19.62 2.65
C ILE A 139 -10.15 18.11 2.65
N PHE A 140 -9.21 17.62 1.84
CA PHE A 140 -9.01 16.19 1.61
C PHE A 140 -8.20 15.55 2.74
N THR A 141 -8.50 14.28 2.94
CA THR A 141 -7.82 13.40 3.90
C THR A 141 -6.99 12.35 3.16
N PHE A 142 -6.28 11.53 3.93
CA PHE A 142 -5.58 10.36 3.37
C PHE A 142 -6.55 9.40 2.64
N PHE A 143 -7.76 9.23 3.13
CA PHE A 143 -8.75 8.37 2.46
C PHE A 143 -9.25 8.95 1.15
N ASP A 144 -9.37 10.28 1.02
CA ASP A 144 -9.68 10.93 -0.26
C ASP A 144 -8.55 10.68 -1.28
N LEU A 145 -7.28 10.73 -0.84
CA LEU A 145 -6.15 10.36 -1.70
C LEU A 145 -6.24 8.90 -2.15
N LEU A 146 -6.56 8.00 -1.24
CA LEU A 146 -6.72 6.59 -1.58
C LEU A 146 -7.88 6.37 -2.56
N LYS A 147 -8.99 7.10 -2.42
CA LYS A 147 -10.10 7.06 -3.39
C LYS A 147 -9.67 7.56 -4.76
N LEU A 148 -8.93 8.67 -4.85
CA LEU A 148 -8.36 9.17 -6.11
C LEU A 148 -7.54 8.08 -6.82
N LEU A 149 -6.78 7.30 -6.06
CA LEU A 149 -5.95 6.21 -6.56
C LEU A 149 -6.73 4.90 -6.80
N GLY A 150 -8.03 4.85 -6.51
CA GLY A 150 -8.87 3.69 -6.73
C GLY A 150 -8.73 2.57 -5.70
N PHE A 151 -8.25 2.88 -4.49
CA PHE A 151 -8.36 1.95 -3.39
C PHE A 151 -9.79 1.92 -2.85
N GLU A 152 -10.28 0.72 -2.57
CA GLU A 152 -11.64 0.48 -2.09
C GLU A 152 -11.67 0.10 -0.60
N LYS A 153 -10.54 -0.39 -0.09
CA LYS A 153 -10.46 -0.93 1.26
C LYS A 153 -9.10 -0.68 1.87
N VAL A 154 -9.08 -0.29 3.13
CA VAL A 154 -7.87 -0.22 3.96
C VAL A 154 -8.03 -1.13 5.16
N THR A 155 -7.03 -1.97 5.42
CA THR A 155 -6.92 -2.75 6.64
C THR A 155 -5.74 -2.22 7.45
N LEU A 156 -6.01 -1.86 8.70
CA LEU A 156 -5.00 -1.40 9.65
C LEU A 156 -4.86 -2.44 10.76
N SER A 157 -3.65 -2.90 11.03
CA SER A 157 -3.42 -3.97 12.01
C SER A 157 -2.08 -3.79 12.71
N ASN A 158 -2.00 -4.27 13.95
CA ASN A 158 -0.72 -4.42 14.66
C ASN A 158 -0.09 -5.82 14.42
N GLY A 159 -0.69 -6.64 13.55
CA GLY A 159 -0.20 -7.97 13.23
C GLY A 159 -0.43 -9.02 14.33
N ARG A 160 -1.13 -8.70 15.43
CA ARG A 160 -1.32 -9.59 16.58
C ARG A 160 -2.78 -9.72 16.98
N ASP A 161 -3.33 -8.69 17.60
CA ASP A 161 -4.62 -8.71 18.26
C ASP A 161 -5.53 -7.55 17.89
N PHE A 162 -5.03 -6.59 17.12
CA PHE A 162 -5.82 -5.46 16.62
C PHE A 162 -5.91 -5.47 15.10
N SER A 163 -7.13 -5.35 14.58
CA SER A 163 -7.40 -5.10 13.17
C SER A 163 -8.65 -4.26 12.99
N HIS A 164 -8.55 -3.24 12.16
CA HIS A 164 -9.62 -2.33 11.79
C HIS A 164 -9.71 -2.21 10.28
N VAL A 165 -10.92 -2.21 9.74
CA VAL A 165 -11.17 -2.08 8.31
C VAL A 165 -11.91 -0.79 8.00
N VAL A 166 -11.46 -0.09 6.97
CA VAL A 166 -12.13 1.07 6.40
C VAL A 166 -12.49 0.77 4.95
N TYR A 167 -13.78 0.79 4.63
CA TYR A 167 -14.28 0.74 3.26
C TYR A 167 -14.35 2.16 2.71
N ILE A 168 -13.83 2.39 1.50
CA ILE A 168 -13.78 3.72 0.86
C ILE A 168 -14.82 3.76 -0.27
N GLN A 169 -15.85 4.56 -0.10
CA GLN A 169 -16.94 4.73 -1.07
C GLN A 169 -16.91 6.10 -1.77
#